data_6baf7e9915689a6ed0d0e8a7c6261fc1
#
_entry.id   6baf7e9915689a6ed0d0e8a7c6261fc1
#
_cell.length_a   1.000
_cell.length_b   1.000
_cell.length_c   1.000
_cell.angle_alpha   90.00
_cell.angle_beta   90.00
_cell.angle_gamma   90.00
#
_symmetry.space_group_name_H-M   'P 1'
#
loop_
_entity.id
_entity.type
_entity.pdbx_description
1 polymer ?
#
loop_
_entity_poly.entity_id
_entity_poly.type
_entity_poly.pdbx_seq_one_letter_code
_entity_poly.pdbx_strand_id
1 'polypeptide(L)'
;MPTDLRRAAGLSVTVADIEAAAERIFGHVHRTPLLTCHALDEAVGARVHAKAEHLQRSGSFKIRGALNRLLQLTDDERSRGVVRRSGWCWRSA
;
A
#
# COMPACT_ATOMS: atom_id res chain seq x y z
N MET A 1 -7.69 14.93 13.35
CA MET A 1 -8.76 15.31 12.42
C MET A 1 -9.84 14.25 12.43
N PRO A 2 -11.07 14.60 12.76
CA PRO A 2 -12.14 13.62 12.78
C PRO A 2 -12.32 12.95 11.42
N THR A 3 -12.52 11.65 11.42
CA THR A 3 -12.74 10.82 10.23
C THR A 3 -13.91 11.34 9.39
N ASP A 4 -14.91 11.92 10.05
CA ASP A 4 -16.14 12.41 9.42
C ASP A 4 -15.91 13.59 8.46
N LEU A 5 -14.95 14.46 8.76
CA LEU A 5 -14.63 15.59 7.90
C LEU A 5 -14.06 15.15 6.54
N ARG A 6 -13.35 14.04 6.51
CA ARG A 6 -12.83 13.49 5.25
C ARG A 6 -13.97 12.91 4.40
N ARG A 7 -14.91 12.23 5.03
CA ARG A 7 -16.11 11.74 4.34
C ARG A 7 -16.96 12.89 3.83
N ALA A 8 -17.13 13.92 4.64
CA ALA A 8 -17.86 15.12 4.24
C ALA A 8 -17.21 15.86 3.07
N ALA A 9 -15.88 15.77 2.95
CA ALA A 9 -15.14 16.31 1.81
C ALA A 9 -15.12 15.41 0.57
N GLY A 10 -15.88 14.32 0.57
CA GLY A 10 -15.95 13.37 -0.53
C GLY A 10 -14.82 12.34 -0.56
N LEU A 11 -14.01 12.27 0.49
CA LEU A 11 -12.96 11.27 0.61
C LEU A 11 -13.55 9.95 1.12
N SER A 12 -13.38 8.87 0.36
CA SER A 12 -13.91 7.56 0.70
C SER A 12 -13.01 6.76 1.66
N VAL A 13 -11.76 7.15 1.84
CA VAL A 13 -10.77 6.46 2.68
C VAL A 13 -10.42 7.29 3.91
N THR A 14 -10.41 6.63 5.06
CA THR A 14 -10.10 7.24 6.35
C THR A 14 -8.83 6.65 6.96
N VAL A 15 -8.30 7.29 8.01
CA VAL A 15 -7.15 6.74 8.75
C VAL A 15 -7.50 5.38 9.36
N ALA A 16 -8.72 5.20 9.86
CA ALA A 16 -9.16 3.92 10.39
C ALA A 16 -9.14 2.82 9.32
N ASP A 17 -9.50 3.15 8.10
CA ASP A 17 -9.41 2.21 6.97
C ASP A 17 -7.96 1.80 6.69
N ILE A 18 -7.03 2.74 6.78
CA ILE A 18 -5.60 2.48 6.59
C ILE A 18 -5.05 1.60 7.71
N GLU A 19 -5.42 1.87 8.95
CA GLU A 19 -5.01 1.07 10.10
C GLU A 19 -5.54 -0.36 10.01
N ALA A 20 -6.80 -0.53 9.62
CA ALA A 20 -7.38 -1.85 9.40
C ALA A 20 -6.66 -2.61 8.27
N ALA A 21 -6.33 -1.91 7.19
CA ALA A 21 -5.56 -2.48 6.10
C ALA A 21 -4.15 -2.91 6.55
N ALA A 22 -3.49 -2.10 7.36
CA ALA A 22 -2.16 -2.41 7.90
C ALA A 22 -2.19 -3.70 8.73
N GLU A 23 -3.19 -3.87 9.58
CA GLU A 23 -3.36 -5.10 10.36
C GLU A 23 -3.62 -6.30 9.45
N ARG A 24 -4.46 -6.13 8.43
CA ARG A 24 -4.83 -7.20 7.50
C ARG A 24 -3.64 -7.75 6.72
N ILE A 25 -2.74 -6.88 6.27
CA ILE A 25 -1.56 -7.28 5.49
C ILE A 25 -0.35 -7.59 6.36
N PHE A 26 -0.42 -7.36 7.66
CA PHE A 26 0.68 -7.63 8.58
C PHE A 26 1.15 -9.08 8.45
N GLY A 27 2.46 -9.28 8.36
CA GLY A 27 3.06 -10.59 8.17
C GLY A 27 3.10 -11.10 6.72
N HIS A 28 2.35 -10.46 5.82
CA HIS A 28 2.33 -10.83 4.40
C HIS A 28 3.25 -9.95 3.54
N VAL A 29 3.56 -8.76 4.02
CA VAL A 29 4.44 -7.81 3.34
C VAL A 29 5.65 -7.52 4.20
N HIS A 30 6.73 -7.04 3.57
CA HIS A 30 7.91 -6.58 4.30
C HIS A 30 7.66 -5.19 4.88
N ARG A 31 8.13 -4.98 6.10
CA ARG A 31 8.23 -3.65 6.67
C ARG A 31 9.47 -2.97 6.09
N THR A 32 9.30 -2.21 5.04
CA THR A 32 10.41 -1.54 4.37
C THR A 32 10.87 -0.31 5.15
N PRO A 33 12.18 0.02 5.10
CA PRO A 33 12.71 1.17 5.82
C PRO A 33 12.32 2.49 5.19
N LEU A 34 12.34 3.54 6.00
CA LEU A 34 12.34 4.92 5.53
C LEU A 34 13.79 5.37 5.39
N LEU A 35 14.15 5.80 4.19
CA LEU A 35 15.51 6.24 3.89
C LEU A 35 15.54 7.78 3.82
N THR A 36 16.65 8.35 4.24
CA THR A 36 16.94 9.78 4.10
C THR A 36 18.19 9.97 3.26
N CYS A 37 18.29 11.12 2.59
CA CYS A 37 19.43 11.44 1.76
C CYS A 37 19.68 12.95 1.82
N HIS A 38 20.86 13.34 2.30
CA HIS A 38 21.22 14.74 2.46
C HIS A 38 21.21 15.50 1.13
N ALA A 39 21.73 14.91 0.07
CA ALA A 39 21.76 15.53 -1.25
C ALA A 39 20.34 15.77 -1.79
N LEU A 40 19.41 14.88 -1.51
CA LEU A 40 18.02 15.05 -1.91
C LEU A 40 17.34 16.15 -1.11
N ASP A 41 17.59 16.21 0.19
CA ASP A 41 17.07 17.25 1.07
C ASP A 41 17.53 18.62 0.62
N GLU A 42 18.81 18.80 0.26
CA GLU A 42 19.34 20.04 -0.26
C GLU A 42 18.71 20.42 -1.59
N ALA A 43 18.56 19.46 -2.49
CA ALA A 43 17.98 19.72 -3.81
C ALA A 43 16.53 20.20 -3.73
N VAL A 44 15.77 19.70 -2.76
CA VAL A 44 14.35 19.99 -2.60
C VAL A 44 14.10 21.15 -1.62
N GLY A 45 15.04 21.42 -0.71
CA GLY A 45 14.88 22.41 0.34
C GLY A 45 13.97 21.96 1.49
N ALA A 46 13.86 20.65 1.68
CA ALA A 46 13.02 20.06 2.73
C ALA A 46 13.59 18.70 3.16
N ARG A 47 13.15 18.21 4.30
CA ARG A 47 13.48 16.84 4.70
C ARG A 47 12.65 15.85 3.90
N VAL A 48 13.31 14.97 3.18
CA VAL A 48 12.65 13.94 2.36
C VAL A 48 12.85 12.57 2.98
N HIS A 49 11.77 11.84 3.12
CA HIS A 49 11.79 10.45 3.59
C HIS A 49 11.28 9.57 2.45
N ALA A 50 12.12 8.65 2.01
CA ALA A 50 11.78 7.73 0.94
C ALA A 50 11.45 6.35 1.52
N LYS A 51 10.22 5.91 1.34
CA LYS A 51 9.81 4.55 1.72
C LYS A 51 10.37 3.56 0.70
N ALA A 52 11.26 2.68 1.14
CA ALA A 52 12.01 1.79 0.26
C ALA A 52 11.18 0.62 -0.26
N GLU A 53 10.11 0.90 -1.00
CA GLU A 53 9.19 -0.11 -1.51
C GLU A 53 9.76 -0.93 -2.67
N HIS A 54 10.91 -0.57 -3.21
CA HIS A 54 11.68 -1.43 -4.11
C HIS A 54 12.22 -2.69 -3.40
N LEU A 55 12.28 -2.66 -2.06
CA LEU A 55 12.65 -3.81 -1.24
C LEU A 55 11.45 -4.65 -0.82
N GLN A 56 10.25 -4.29 -1.28
CA GLN A 56 9.04 -5.05 -1.00
C GLN A 56 9.09 -6.41 -1.71
N ARG A 57 8.26 -7.38 -1.26
CA ARG A 57 8.20 -8.74 -1.81
C ARG A 57 8.04 -8.78 -3.32
N SER A 58 7.25 -7.87 -3.87
CA SER A 58 7.02 -7.78 -5.32
C SER A 58 7.94 -6.79 -6.02
N GLY A 59 8.81 -6.13 -5.28
CA GLY A 59 9.67 -5.07 -5.80
C GLY A 59 8.97 -3.73 -5.99
N SER A 60 7.73 -3.59 -5.56
CA SER A 60 6.98 -2.34 -5.63
C SER A 60 5.93 -2.25 -4.51
N PHE A 61 5.36 -1.06 -4.31
CA PHE A 61 4.33 -0.82 -3.30
C PHE A 61 2.99 -1.50 -3.61
N LYS A 62 2.76 -1.94 -4.83
CA LYS A 62 1.45 -2.47 -5.27
C LYS A 62 0.97 -3.68 -4.49
N ILE A 63 1.88 -4.49 -3.96
CA ILE A 63 1.51 -5.66 -3.18
C ILE A 63 0.66 -5.31 -1.96
N ARG A 64 0.85 -4.13 -1.37
CA ARG A 64 0.08 -3.68 -0.21
C ARG A 64 -1.41 -3.61 -0.53
N GLY A 65 -1.77 -2.89 -1.59
CA GLY A 65 -3.15 -2.75 -2.02
C GLY A 65 -3.73 -4.05 -2.56
N ALA A 66 -2.94 -4.80 -3.33
CA ALA A 66 -3.38 -6.08 -3.88
C ALA A 66 -3.70 -7.09 -2.77
N LEU A 67 -2.82 -7.28 -1.80
CA LEU A 67 -3.08 -8.17 -0.67
C LEU A 67 -4.24 -7.71 0.18
N ASN A 68 -4.33 -6.41 0.45
CA ASN A 68 -5.44 -5.87 1.21
C ASN A 68 -6.78 -6.22 0.57
N ARG A 69 -6.87 -6.14 -0.74
CA ARG A 69 -8.08 -6.51 -1.48
C ARG A 69 -8.30 -8.02 -1.50
N LEU A 70 -7.27 -8.79 -1.80
CA LEU A 70 -7.36 -10.25 -1.90
C LEU A 70 -7.75 -10.90 -0.58
N LEU A 71 -7.23 -10.42 0.54
CA LEU A 71 -7.54 -10.93 1.86
C LEU A 71 -8.98 -10.64 2.31
N GLN A 72 -9.65 -9.72 1.65
CA GLN A 72 -11.06 -9.38 1.91
C GLN A 72 -12.04 -10.18 1.05
N LEU A 73 -11.57 -10.96 0.10
CA LEU A 73 -12.44 -11.77 -0.74
C LEU A 73 -13.12 -12.86 0.08
N THR A 74 -14.39 -13.10 -0.21
CA THR A 74 -15.13 -14.25 0.33
C THR A 74 -14.62 -15.54 -0.30
N ASP A 75 -14.94 -16.67 0.33
CA ASP A 75 -14.55 -17.97 -0.23
C ASP A 75 -15.14 -18.22 -1.63
N ASP A 76 -16.38 -17.75 -1.84
CA ASP A 76 -17.03 -17.82 -3.13
C ASP A 76 -16.31 -16.97 -4.19
N GLU A 77 -15.94 -15.74 -3.83
CA GLU A 77 -15.17 -14.87 -4.70
C GLU A 77 -13.79 -15.45 -5.03
N ARG A 78 -13.12 -16.06 -4.05
CA ARG A 78 -11.84 -16.74 -4.26
C ARG A 78 -11.97 -17.94 -5.21
N SER A 79 -13.03 -18.70 -5.09
CA SER A 79 -13.26 -19.87 -5.94
C SER A 79 -13.44 -19.49 -7.40
N ARG A 80 -13.97 -18.29 -7.67
CA ARG A 80 -14.12 -17.75 -9.02
C ARG A 80 -12.82 -17.16 -9.60
N GLY A 81 -11.82 -16.94 -8.74
CA GLY A 81 -10.55 -16.37 -9.12
C GLY A 81 -10.59 -14.86 -9.32
N VAL A 82 -9.44 -14.30 -9.69
CA VAL A 82 -9.26 -12.88 -9.90
C VAL A 82 -8.62 -12.62 -11.26
N VAL A 83 -9.01 -11.52 -11.91
CA VAL A 83 -8.44 -11.10 -13.19
C VAL A 83 -7.63 -9.84 -12.98
N ARG A 84 -6.44 -9.83 -13.53
CA ARG A 84 -5.56 -8.66 -13.54
C ARG A 84 -5.76 -7.87 -14.83
N ARG A 85 -5.90 -6.55 -14.69
CA ARG A 85 -6.19 -5.68 -15.82
C ARG A 85 -4.99 -4.86 -16.31
N SER A 86 -3.87 -4.83 -15.61
CA SER A 86 -2.74 -3.97 -16.00
C SER A 86 -1.63 -4.73 -16.72
N GLY A 87 -0.93 -4.03 -17.63
CA GLY A 87 0.20 -4.57 -18.36
C GLY A 87 1.51 -4.66 -17.56
N TRP A 88 1.51 -4.31 -16.29
CA TRP A 88 2.68 -4.46 -15.43
C TRP A 88 2.84 -5.92 -15.05
N CYS A 89 3.99 -6.46 -15.39
CA CYS A 89 4.28 -7.86 -15.19
C CYS A 89 4.51 -8.15 -13.69
N TRP A 90 3.55 -8.79 -13.06
CA TRP A 90 3.81 -9.54 -11.87
C TRP A 90 4.47 -10.85 -12.30
N ARG A 91 5.76 -10.95 -12.17
CA ARG A 91 6.38 -12.25 -12.15
C ARG A 91 6.25 -12.76 -10.72
N SER A 92 5.39 -13.74 -10.53
CA SER A 92 5.46 -14.55 -9.33
C SER A 92 6.84 -15.20 -9.32
N ALA A 93 7.62 -14.82 -8.35
CA ALA A 93 8.83 -15.54 -8.05
C ALA A 93 8.46 -16.88 -7.41
#